data_ce89b328bee7e9a22c3ae8d316646fcd
#
_entry.id   ce89b328bee7e9a22c3ae8d316646fcd
#
_cell.length_a   1.000
_cell.length_b   1.000
_cell.length_c   1.000
_cell.angle_alpha   90.00
_cell.angle_beta   90.00
_cell.angle_gamma   90.00
#
_symmetry.space_group_name_H-M   'P 1'
#
loop_
_entity.id
_entity.type
_entity.pdbx_description
1 polymer ?
#
loop_
_entity_poly.entity_id
_entity_poly.type
_entity_poly.pdbx_seq_one_letter_code
_entity_poly.pdbx_strand_id
1 'polypeptide(L)'
;MLGDVSITGTGNHRDVRAPGLAALAGLLADETRAVCLLALLDGRAWTAGELARHAGVAPSTLSEHLGKLVAGGLLAEERQGRHRYVRLADTRVAQLVEDLAVQVAPHPAHRPRTLRAASAGSAMARGRTCYDHLAGRLGIAVTDALTAHGLLSAVSGPGGRTDGAEAGPAASGPAAPASSAGLPTSSASSGARERATGFLLTEAGLRWFEGSGIALDRATRRPLARACLDWTERRPHLAGAAGAALCRHALDAGWCVRIGTERAVKVTAAGEQALAELLGIEAETLR
;
A
#
# COMPACT_ATOMS: atom_id res chain seq x y z
N MET A 1 -19.40 36.47 -53.05
CA MET A 1 -20.03 36.23 -51.73
C MET A 1 -19.17 35.24 -50.99
N LEU A 2 -18.32 35.77 -50.12
CA LEU A 2 -17.45 34.96 -49.24
C LEU A 2 -18.22 34.77 -47.93
N GLY A 3 -18.60 33.53 -47.64
CA GLY A 3 -19.28 33.18 -46.41
C GLY A 3 -18.34 33.26 -45.22
N ASP A 4 -18.74 34.01 -44.24
CA ASP A 4 -18.11 34.21 -42.93
C ASP A 4 -18.21 32.89 -42.13
N VAL A 5 -17.07 32.24 -41.91
CA VAL A 5 -16.98 31.07 -41.01
C VAL A 5 -16.77 31.63 -39.59
N SER A 6 -17.85 31.85 -38.90
CA SER A 6 -17.83 32.12 -37.45
C SER A 6 -17.23 30.94 -36.71
N ILE A 7 -16.00 31.06 -36.25
CA ILE A 7 -15.36 30.17 -35.30
C ILE A 7 -16.01 30.44 -33.92
N THR A 8 -17.06 29.69 -33.62
CA THR A 8 -17.71 29.72 -32.30
C THR A 8 -16.75 29.17 -31.26
N GLY A 9 -16.60 29.94 -30.20
CA GLY A 9 -15.63 29.89 -29.15
C GLY A 9 -15.38 28.48 -28.54
N THR A 10 -14.10 28.21 -28.33
CA THR A 10 -13.61 27.18 -27.39
C THR A 10 -14.11 27.53 -25.99
N GLY A 11 -15.25 26.98 -25.61
CA GLY A 11 -15.73 27.05 -24.23
C GLY A 11 -14.64 26.47 -23.34
N ASN A 12 -14.12 27.29 -22.43
CA ASN A 12 -13.20 26.90 -21.38
C ASN A 12 -13.89 25.87 -20.47
N HIS A 13 -13.85 24.59 -20.82
CA HIS A 13 -14.38 23.49 -20.02
C HIS A 13 -13.50 23.33 -18.78
N ARG A 14 -13.70 24.19 -17.78
CA ARG A 14 -13.12 23.95 -16.45
C ARG A 14 -13.75 22.68 -15.87
N ASP A 15 -12.92 21.68 -15.59
CA ASP A 15 -13.38 20.48 -14.89
C ASP A 15 -14.02 20.90 -13.55
N VAL A 16 -15.28 20.53 -13.37
CA VAL A 16 -16.10 20.88 -12.19
C VAL A 16 -15.48 20.36 -10.87
N ARG A 17 -14.58 19.38 -10.94
CA ARG A 17 -13.86 18.82 -9.80
C ARG A 17 -12.64 19.65 -9.40
N ALA A 18 -12.15 20.52 -10.27
CA ALA A 18 -10.90 21.26 -10.05
C ALA A 18 -10.89 22.08 -8.74
N PRO A 19 -11.94 22.81 -8.36
CA PRO A 19 -11.97 23.51 -7.07
C PRO A 19 -11.87 22.58 -5.85
N GLY A 20 -12.58 21.44 -5.89
CA GLY A 20 -12.53 20.44 -4.83
C GLY A 20 -11.16 19.78 -4.71
N LEU A 21 -10.52 19.46 -5.85
CA LEU A 21 -9.16 18.93 -5.88
C LEU A 21 -8.16 19.94 -5.32
N ALA A 22 -8.26 21.21 -5.68
CA ALA A 22 -7.40 22.26 -5.16
C ALA A 22 -7.58 22.45 -3.65
N ALA A 23 -8.81 22.42 -3.15
CA ALA A 23 -9.10 22.49 -1.72
C ALA A 23 -8.48 21.31 -0.95
N LEU A 24 -8.65 20.08 -1.46
CA LEU A 24 -8.03 18.89 -0.89
C LEU A 24 -6.51 18.97 -0.89
N ALA A 25 -5.89 19.37 -2.01
CA ALA A 25 -4.46 19.56 -2.09
C ALA A 25 -3.96 20.62 -1.10
N GLY A 26 -4.70 21.71 -0.92
CA GLY A 26 -4.41 22.75 0.08
C GLY A 26 -4.42 22.25 1.52
N LEU A 27 -5.26 21.23 1.83
CA LEU A 27 -5.23 20.58 3.15
C LEU A 27 -3.97 19.74 3.36
N LEU A 28 -3.40 19.17 2.32
CA LEU A 28 -2.20 18.35 2.37
C LEU A 28 -0.90 19.14 2.30
N ALA A 29 -0.95 20.37 1.74
CA ALA A 29 0.21 21.24 1.48
C ALA A 29 0.71 21.97 2.73
N ASP A 30 0.80 21.29 3.87
CA ASP A 30 1.32 21.83 5.12
C ASP A 30 2.04 20.70 5.89
N GLU A 31 3.25 20.98 6.33
CA GLU A 31 4.11 19.96 6.94
C GLU A 31 3.51 19.39 8.24
N THR A 32 2.94 20.22 9.10
CA THR A 32 2.33 19.75 10.35
C THR A 32 1.13 18.84 10.08
N ARG A 33 0.29 19.20 9.10
CA ARG A 33 -0.84 18.35 8.71
C ARG A 33 -0.38 17.05 8.08
N ALA A 34 0.64 17.09 7.23
CA ALA A 34 1.23 15.90 6.62
C ALA A 34 1.81 14.95 7.70
N VAL A 35 2.54 15.48 8.69
CA VAL A 35 3.05 14.71 9.83
C VAL A 35 1.92 14.03 10.59
N CYS A 36 0.83 14.74 10.88
CA CYS A 36 -0.34 14.17 11.57
C CYS A 36 -0.99 13.04 10.76
N LEU A 37 -1.21 13.24 9.46
CA LEU A 37 -1.81 12.23 8.59
C LEU A 37 -0.94 10.98 8.49
N LEU A 38 0.37 11.14 8.36
CA LEU A 38 1.32 10.02 8.33
C LEU A 38 1.38 9.26 9.66
N ALA A 39 1.31 9.95 10.80
CA ALA A 39 1.25 9.33 12.11
C ALA A 39 -0.01 8.46 12.27
N LEU A 40 -1.17 8.99 11.85
CA LEU A 40 -2.47 8.33 11.96
C LEU A 40 -2.66 7.14 11.00
N LEU A 41 -1.71 6.90 10.08
CA LEU A 41 -1.65 5.66 9.30
C LEU A 41 -1.36 4.41 10.17
N ASP A 42 -1.13 4.57 11.47
CA ASP A 42 -1.05 3.44 12.41
C ASP A 42 -2.42 2.80 12.71
N GLY A 43 -3.49 3.41 12.22
CA GLY A 43 -4.88 2.95 12.38
C GLY A 43 -5.47 3.20 13.77
N ARG A 44 -4.73 3.88 14.66
CA ARG A 44 -5.19 4.22 16.03
C ARG A 44 -5.80 5.62 16.07
N ALA A 45 -6.60 5.84 17.12
CA ALA A 45 -7.01 7.18 17.51
C ALA A 45 -5.96 7.79 18.43
N TRP A 46 -5.57 9.03 18.15
CA TRP A 46 -4.58 9.78 18.91
C TRP A 46 -5.23 10.99 19.57
N THR A 47 -4.77 11.36 20.76
CA THR A 47 -5.16 12.63 21.36
C THR A 47 -4.44 13.80 20.66
N ALA A 48 -5.06 14.98 20.70
CA ALA A 48 -4.41 16.19 20.18
C ALA A 48 -3.06 16.46 20.87
N GLY A 49 -2.93 16.15 22.18
CA GLY A 49 -1.67 16.32 22.90
C GLY A 49 -0.56 15.37 22.43
N GLU A 50 -0.89 14.13 22.09
CA GLU A 50 0.08 13.17 21.52
C GLU A 50 0.56 13.61 20.14
N LEU A 51 -0.35 14.03 19.27
CA LEU A 51 -0.01 14.53 17.95
C LEU A 51 0.80 15.83 18.01
N ALA A 52 0.51 16.74 18.95
CA ALA A 52 1.29 17.97 19.14
C ALA A 52 2.75 17.66 19.50
N ARG A 53 2.97 16.73 20.42
CA ARG A 53 4.32 16.27 20.79
C ARG A 53 5.00 15.57 19.62
N HIS A 54 4.26 14.76 18.85
CA HIS A 54 4.81 14.05 17.69
C HIS A 54 5.20 15.03 16.57
N ALA A 55 4.37 16.03 16.29
CA ALA A 55 4.61 17.03 15.26
C ALA A 55 5.57 18.15 15.70
N GLY A 56 5.93 18.20 16.99
CA GLY A 56 6.84 19.23 17.53
C GLY A 56 6.25 20.64 17.55
N VAL A 57 4.92 20.78 17.66
CA VAL A 57 4.22 22.07 17.66
C VAL A 57 3.42 22.30 18.95
N ALA A 58 3.07 23.57 19.20
CA ALA A 58 2.24 23.90 20.35
C ALA A 58 0.83 23.28 20.23
N PRO A 59 0.17 22.87 21.34
CA PRO A 59 -1.17 22.28 21.30
C PRO A 59 -2.25 23.16 20.67
N SER A 60 -2.15 24.49 20.84
CA SER A 60 -3.05 25.47 20.19
C SER A 60 -2.92 25.44 18.68
N THR A 61 -1.68 25.50 18.17
CA THR A 61 -1.36 25.42 16.74
C THR A 61 -1.88 24.11 16.16
N LEU A 62 -1.61 22.98 16.84
CA LEU A 62 -2.13 21.70 16.37
C LEU A 62 -3.65 21.66 16.29
N SER A 63 -4.34 22.23 17.29
CA SER A 63 -5.81 22.24 17.31
C SER A 63 -6.40 22.92 16.08
N GLU A 64 -5.77 23.99 15.58
CA GLU A 64 -6.16 24.64 14.32
C GLU A 64 -5.96 23.72 13.10
N HIS A 65 -4.81 23.04 13.03
CA HIS A 65 -4.52 22.09 11.94
C HIS A 65 -5.51 20.92 11.95
N LEU A 66 -5.79 20.34 13.12
CA LEU A 66 -6.78 19.27 13.25
C LEU A 66 -8.19 19.72 12.88
N GLY A 67 -8.58 20.95 13.28
CA GLY A 67 -9.87 21.55 12.88
C GLY A 67 -10.02 21.63 11.36
N LYS A 68 -8.98 22.06 10.65
CA LYS A 68 -8.98 22.11 9.17
C LYS A 68 -9.10 20.72 8.55
N LEU A 69 -8.37 19.72 9.08
CA LEU A 69 -8.43 18.34 8.58
C LEU A 69 -9.77 17.68 8.84
N VAL A 70 -10.40 17.93 10.00
CA VAL A 70 -11.75 17.44 10.32
C VAL A 70 -12.79 18.10 9.43
N ALA A 71 -12.75 19.43 9.28
CA ALA A 71 -13.66 20.17 8.41
C ALA A 71 -13.54 19.74 6.94
N GLY A 72 -12.33 19.38 6.50
CA GLY A 72 -12.05 18.85 5.16
C GLY A 72 -12.35 17.36 4.98
N GLY A 73 -12.87 16.67 6.00
CA GLY A 73 -13.25 15.26 5.91
C GLY A 73 -12.08 14.28 5.90
N LEU A 74 -10.85 14.72 6.21
CA LEU A 74 -9.67 13.84 6.27
C LEU A 74 -9.55 13.16 7.63
N LEU A 75 -10.06 13.77 8.69
CA LEU A 75 -10.07 13.19 10.04
C LEU A 75 -11.50 13.05 10.58
N ALA A 76 -11.73 11.99 11.31
CA ALA A 76 -12.86 11.83 12.22
C ALA A 76 -12.43 12.15 13.63
N GLU A 77 -13.31 12.81 14.38
CA GLU A 77 -13.12 13.21 15.77
C GLU A 77 -14.09 12.46 16.66
N GLU A 78 -13.59 11.98 17.78
CA GLU A 78 -14.39 11.38 18.84
C GLU A 78 -14.00 12.00 20.19
N ARG A 79 -14.99 12.36 20.99
CA ARG A 79 -14.79 12.88 22.35
C ARG A 79 -15.11 11.80 23.36
N GLN A 80 -14.13 11.53 24.23
CA GLN A 80 -14.30 10.61 25.34
C GLN A 80 -13.95 11.33 26.64
N GLY A 81 -14.95 11.72 27.38
CA GLY A 81 -14.79 12.58 28.56
C GLY A 81 -14.15 13.92 28.20
N ARG A 82 -13.04 14.27 28.85
CA ARG A 82 -12.25 15.49 28.54
C ARG A 82 -11.25 15.35 27.39
N HIS A 83 -11.10 14.16 26.85
CA HIS A 83 -10.15 13.90 25.79
C HIS A 83 -10.81 13.95 24.40
N ARG A 84 -10.12 14.61 23.48
CA ARG A 84 -10.45 14.66 22.06
C ARG A 84 -9.51 13.73 21.34
N TYR A 85 -10.06 12.69 20.74
CA TYR A 85 -9.33 11.73 19.90
C TYR A 85 -9.60 12.02 18.45
N VAL A 86 -8.58 11.87 17.60
CA VAL A 86 -8.70 11.97 16.15
C VAL A 86 -8.11 10.73 15.50
N ARG A 87 -8.71 10.33 14.41
CA ARG A 87 -8.24 9.23 13.54
C ARG A 87 -8.49 9.60 12.09
N LEU A 88 -7.89 8.89 11.15
CA LEU A 88 -8.26 9.03 9.74
C LEU A 88 -9.75 8.76 9.56
N ALA A 89 -10.42 9.55 8.73
CA ALA A 89 -11.88 9.49 8.59
C ALA A 89 -12.33 8.10 8.10
N ASP A 90 -11.64 7.58 7.10
CA ASP A 90 -11.91 6.25 6.55
C ASP A 90 -10.66 5.66 5.83
N THR A 91 -10.85 4.46 5.28
CA THR A 91 -9.81 3.75 4.53
C THR A 91 -9.44 4.41 3.21
N ARG A 92 -10.30 5.23 2.62
CA ARG A 92 -10.01 5.96 1.37
C ARG A 92 -9.01 7.08 1.64
N VAL A 93 -9.19 7.77 2.77
CA VAL A 93 -8.24 8.79 3.22
C VAL A 93 -6.88 8.17 3.52
N ALA A 94 -6.86 7.04 4.23
CA ALA A 94 -5.63 6.31 4.51
C ALA A 94 -4.89 5.97 3.21
N GLN A 95 -5.63 5.43 2.25
CA GLN A 95 -5.07 5.08 0.94
C GLN A 95 -4.53 6.28 0.18
N LEU A 96 -5.26 7.40 0.17
CA LEU A 96 -4.79 8.64 -0.47
C LEU A 96 -3.46 9.09 0.13
N VAL A 97 -3.34 9.09 1.46
CA VAL A 97 -2.11 9.49 2.16
C VAL A 97 -0.96 8.54 1.82
N GLU A 98 -1.21 7.25 1.77
CA GLU A 98 -0.20 6.25 1.40
C GLU A 98 0.24 6.37 -0.06
N ASP A 99 -0.70 6.52 -0.99
CA ASP A 99 -0.42 6.68 -2.41
C ASP A 99 0.45 7.94 -2.66
N LEU A 100 0.19 9.03 -1.93
CA LEU A 100 1.02 10.23 -1.98
C LEU A 100 2.39 10.04 -1.32
N ALA A 101 2.45 9.38 -0.17
CA ALA A 101 3.71 9.14 0.55
C ALA A 101 4.71 8.31 -0.29
N VAL A 102 4.21 7.39 -1.12
CA VAL A 102 5.04 6.60 -2.03
C VAL A 102 5.69 7.46 -3.13
N GLN A 103 5.05 8.56 -3.56
CA GLN A 103 5.58 9.46 -4.57
C GLN A 103 6.75 10.30 -4.04
N VAL A 104 6.83 10.46 -2.73
CA VAL A 104 7.89 11.26 -2.10
C VAL A 104 9.10 10.37 -1.82
N ALA A 105 10.21 10.63 -2.51
CA ALA A 105 11.47 9.95 -2.22
C ALA A 105 11.93 10.32 -0.79
N PRO A 106 12.48 9.37 -0.02
CA PRO A 106 13.11 9.70 1.25
C PRO A 106 14.21 10.74 1.03
N HIS A 107 14.10 11.88 1.71
CA HIS A 107 15.08 12.95 1.55
C HIS A 107 16.46 12.49 2.05
N PRO A 108 17.55 12.65 1.29
CA PRO A 108 18.89 12.18 1.69
C PRO A 108 19.38 12.74 3.03
N ALA A 109 18.87 13.90 3.45
CA ALA A 109 19.17 14.53 4.73
C ALA A 109 18.55 13.84 5.95
N HIS A 110 17.61 12.91 5.76
CA HIS A 110 16.98 12.15 6.84
C HIS A 110 17.72 10.84 7.17
N ARG A 111 19.06 10.86 7.12
CA ARG A 111 19.81 9.78 7.77
C ARG A 111 19.51 9.82 9.27
N PRO A 112 19.15 8.66 9.86
CA PRO A 112 18.87 8.61 11.29
C PRO A 112 20.05 9.14 12.07
N ARG A 113 19.82 10.21 12.86
CA ARG A 113 20.89 10.88 13.64
C ARG A 113 21.23 10.12 14.93
N THR A 114 20.45 9.11 15.28
CA THR A 114 20.65 8.29 16.48
C THR A 114 20.49 6.81 16.16
N LEU A 115 21.16 5.94 16.92
CA LEU A 115 21.02 4.48 16.81
C LEU A 115 19.57 4.04 17.02
N ARG A 116 18.82 4.71 17.91
CA ARG A 116 17.41 4.45 18.15
C ARG A 116 16.56 4.72 16.90
N ALA A 117 16.78 5.84 16.22
CA ALA A 117 16.06 6.16 14.98
C ALA A 117 16.43 5.19 13.84
N ALA A 118 17.69 4.77 13.74
CA ALA A 118 18.14 3.75 12.80
C ALA A 118 17.46 2.39 13.05
N SER A 119 17.40 1.98 14.32
CA SER A 119 16.75 0.74 14.73
C SER A 119 15.24 0.76 14.45
N ALA A 120 14.57 1.89 14.75
CA ALA A 120 13.14 2.07 14.45
C ALA A 120 12.88 2.00 12.94
N GLY A 121 13.70 2.66 12.11
CA GLY A 121 13.64 2.59 10.66
C GLY A 121 13.81 1.17 10.12
N SER A 122 14.77 0.42 10.66
CA SER A 122 14.98 -0.99 10.31
C SER A 122 13.77 -1.86 10.72
N ALA A 123 13.19 -1.63 11.89
CA ALA A 123 12.01 -2.35 12.34
C ALA A 123 10.81 -2.08 11.41
N MET A 124 10.59 -0.83 11.02
CA MET A 124 9.56 -0.43 10.07
C MET A 124 9.74 -1.06 8.67
N ALA A 125 10.98 -1.22 8.22
CA ALA A 125 11.28 -1.87 6.94
C ALA A 125 11.04 -3.38 7.00
N ARG A 126 11.34 -4.04 8.14
CA ARG A 126 11.08 -5.48 8.31
C ARG A 126 9.59 -5.79 8.29
N GLY A 127 8.80 -5.09 9.10
CA GLY A 127 7.37 -5.32 9.18
C GLY A 127 6.66 -4.15 9.85
N ARG A 128 5.55 -3.75 9.30
CA ARG A 128 4.71 -2.68 9.83
C ARG A 128 3.26 -2.87 9.41
N THR A 129 2.37 -2.13 10.05
CA THR A 129 1.03 -1.93 9.52
C THR A 129 1.03 -0.73 8.56
N CYS A 130 0.36 -0.89 7.41
CA CYS A 130 0.04 0.14 6.46
C CYS A 130 -1.45 0.40 6.61
N TYR A 131 -1.81 1.31 7.50
CA TYR A 131 -3.16 1.50 8.03
C TYR A 131 -3.72 0.22 8.71
N ASP A 132 -4.39 -0.67 7.97
CA ASP A 132 -5.05 -1.87 8.48
C ASP A 132 -4.52 -3.20 7.89
N HIS A 133 -3.45 -3.17 7.12
CA HIS A 133 -2.86 -4.35 6.49
C HIS A 133 -1.35 -4.41 6.71
N LEU A 134 -0.75 -5.59 6.50
CA LEU A 134 0.68 -5.82 6.71
C LEU A 134 1.51 -5.25 5.54
N ALA A 135 2.63 -4.64 5.86
CA ALA A 135 3.56 -4.00 4.93
C ALA A 135 5.03 -4.22 5.32
N GLY A 136 5.96 -3.64 4.57
CA GLY A 136 7.38 -3.94 4.68
C GLY A 136 7.69 -5.31 4.10
N ARG A 137 8.88 -5.85 4.40
CA ARG A 137 9.29 -7.18 3.95
C ARG A 137 8.27 -8.27 4.31
N LEU A 138 7.70 -8.20 5.52
CA LEU A 138 6.65 -9.12 5.95
C LEU A 138 5.43 -9.09 5.01
N GLY A 139 4.90 -7.89 4.72
CA GLY A 139 3.75 -7.74 3.82
C GLY A 139 4.04 -8.22 2.40
N ILE A 140 5.26 -7.97 1.90
CA ILE A 140 5.73 -8.45 0.60
C ILE A 140 5.85 -9.98 0.61
N ALA A 141 6.50 -10.58 1.62
CA ALA A 141 6.67 -12.04 1.72
C ALA A 141 5.33 -12.77 1.73
N VAL A 142 4.37 -12.27 2.51
CA VAL A 142 3.01 -12.81 2.55
C VAL A 142 2.32 -12.70 1.19
N THR A 143 2.44 -11.56 0.52
CA THR A 143 1.83 -11.35 -0.80
C THR A 143 2.44 -12.25 -1.86
N ASP A 144 3.76 -12.40 -1.86
CA ASP A 144 4.49 -13.30 -2.75
C ASP A 144 4.06 -14.76 -2.53
N ALA A 145 3.97 -15.21 -1.28
CA ALA A 145 3.54 -16.56 -0.94
C ALA A 145 2.09 -16.82 -1.37
N LEU A 146 1.16 -15.91 -1.08
CA LEU A 146 -0.24 -16.04 -1.53
C LEU A 146 -0.32 -16.12 -3.07
N THR A 147 0.51 -15.36 -3.77
CA THR A 147 0.57 -15.37 -5.24
C THR A 147 1.18 -16.69 -5.75
N ALA A 148 2.27 -17.16 -5.15
CA ALA A 148 2.93 -18.41 -5.51
C ALA A 148 2.03 -19.64 -5.32
N HIS A 149 1.17 -19.62 -4.28
CA HIS A 149 0.16 -20.65 -4.03
C HIS A 149 -1.11 -20.50 -4.89
N GLY A 150 -1.18 -19.53 -5.79
CA GLY A 150 -2.35 -19.28 -6.64
C GLY A 150 -3.58 -18.78 -5.86
N LEU A 151 -3.39 -18.31 -4.62
CA LEU A 151 -4.46 -17.77 -3.78
C LEU A 151 -4.78 -16.30 -4.12
N LEU A 152 -3.79 -15.61 -4.70
CA LEU A 152 -3.85 -14.24 -5.15
C LEU A 152 -3.38 -14.15 -6.59
N SER A 153 -4.13 -13.47 -7.46
CA SER A 153 -3.76 -13.22 -8.86
C SER A 153 -3.41 -11.74 -9.03
N ALA A 154 -2.26 -11.46 -9.66
CA ALA A 154 -1.90 -10.11 -10.05
C ALA A 154 -2.69 -9.69 -11.31
N VAL A 155 -3.21 -8.47 -11.32
CA VAL A 155 -3.92 -7.88 -12.47
C VAL A 155 -3.03 -6.81 -13.08
N SER A 156 -2.65 -7.01 -14.34
CA SER A 156 -1.99 -5.98 -15.15
C SER A 156 -3.05 -4.98 -15.63
N GLY A 157 -2.72 -3.68 -15.70
CA GLY A 157 -3.63 -2.66 -16.21
C GLY A 157 -3.97 -2.86 -17.68
N PRO A 158 -4.98 -2.14 -18.23
CA PRO A 158 -5.39 -2.26 -19.62
C PRO A 158 -4.28 -1.78 -20.57
N GLY A 159 -3.38 -2.68 -20.91
CA GLY A 159 -2.19 -2.48 -21.76
C GLY A 159 -1.37 -3.75 -21.93
N GLY A 160 -1.57 -4.75 -21.06
CA GLY A 160 -0.95 -6.07 -21.20
C GLY A 160 -1.88 -7.00 -21.98
N ARG A 161 -1.53 -7.29 -23.26
CA ARG A 161 -2.17 -8.36 -24.00
C ARG A 161 -1.87 -9.68 -23.30
N THR A 162 -2.90 -10.36 -22.87
CA THR A 162 -2.84 -11.79 -22.60
C THR A 162 -2.84 -12.49 -23.96
N ASP A 163 -1.66 -12.77 -24.51
CA ASP A 163 -1.55 -13.71 -25.60
C ASP A 163 -1.87 -15.09 -25.01
N GLY A 164 -3.11 -15.52 -25.23
CA GLY A 164 -3.53 -16.88 -25.00
C GLY A 164 -2.73 -17.78 -25.95
N ALA A 165 -1.85 -18.59 -25.38
CA ALA A 165 -1.21 -19.67 -26.10
C ALA A 165 -2.25 -20.76 -26.37
N GLU A 166 -2.95 -20.66 -27.49
CA GLU A 166 -3.60 -21.83 -28.11
C GLU A 166 -2.51 -22.66 -28.77
N ALA A 167 -2.33 -23.87 -28.27
CA ALA A 167 -1.51 -24.90 -28.86
C ALA A 167 -2.16 -25.39 -30.19
N GLY A 168 -1.62 -24.97 -31.31
CA GLY A 168 -1.92 -25.54 -32.65
C GLY A 168 -0.82 -26.51 -33.06
N PRO A 169 -1.13 -27.57 -33.88
CA PRO A 169 -0.28 -28.74 -34.03
C PRO A 169 0.91 -28.54 -34.96
N ALA A 170 1.96 -29.30 -34.70
CA ALA A 170 3.21 -29.39 -35.43
C ALA A 170 3.04 -29.67 -36.91
N ALA A 171 3.78 -28.96 -37.76
CA ALA A 171 4.14 -29.39 -39.13
C ALA A 171 5.65 -29.39 -39.27
N SER A 172 6.15 -30.57 -39.66
CA SER A 172 7.53 -30.97 -39.86
C SER A 172 8.10 -30.54 -41.23
N GLY A 173 9.43 -30.23 -41.28
CA GLY A 173 10.31 -30.35 -42.40
C GLY A 173 11.13 -29.13 -42.76
N PRO A 174 12.27 -29.31 -43.56
CA PRO A 174 13.56 -29.89 -43.13
C PRO A 174 14.75 -28.91 -43.12
N ALA A 175 15.86 -29.42 -42.70
CA ALA A 175 17.15 -28.84 -42.32
C ALA A 175 18.02 -28.17 -43.40
N ALA A 176 18.87 -27.24 -42.87
CA ALA A 176 20.31 -26.97 -43.05
C ALA A 176 20.77 -26.00 -44.17
N PRO A 177 22.03 -25.43 -44.11
CA PRO A 177 23.04 -25.48 -43.07
C PRO A 177 23.74 -24.14 -42.70
N ALA A 178 24.57 -24.26 -41.69
CA ALA A 178 25.55 -23.43 -41.04
C ALA A 178 26.29 -22.30 -41.80
N SER A 179 26.58 -21.18 -41.11
CA SER A 179 27.96 -20.75 -40.80
C SER A 179 28.04 -19.42 -40.06
N SER A 180 28.93 -19.38 -39.16
CA SER A 180 29.86 -18.33 -38.67
C SER A 180 29.62 -17.74 -37.28
N ALA A 181 30.70 -17.89 -36.50
CA ALA A 181 30.95 -17.49 -35.14
C ALA A 181 30.74 -15.99 -34.88
N GLY A 182 30.00 -15.70 -33.79
CA GLY A 182 29.97 -14.40 -33.14
C GLY A 182 29.85 -14.63 -31.64
N LEU A 183 30.78 -14.08 -30.90
CA LEU A 183 30.84 -14.11 -29.43
C LEU A 183 29.53 -13.69 -28.77
N PRO A 184 29.12 -14.33 -27.68
CA PRO A 184 27.92 -13.91 -26.95
C PRO A 184 28.21 -12.65 -26.16
N THR A 185 27.71 -11.52 -26.60
CA THR A 185 27.53 -10.36 -25.75
C THR A 185 26.41 -10.69 -24.80
N SER A 186 26.75 -10.81 -23.52
CA SER A 186 25.81 -10.92 -22.40
C SER A 186 24.88 -9.71 -22.37
N SER A 187 23.75 -9.79 -23.09
CA SER A 187 22.62 -8.90 -22.86
C SER A 187 21.84 -9.45 -21.68
N ALA A 188 22.18 -8.96 -20.49
CA ALA A 188 21.28 -9.08 -19.35
C ALA A 188 19.93 -8.45 -19.74
N SER A 189 18.97 -9.28 -20.14
CA SER A 189 17.58 -8.87 -20.28
C SER A 189 17.05 -8.51 -18.90
N SER A 190 17.20 -7.23 -18.56
CA SER A 190 16.43 -6.56 -17.52
C SER A 190 14.97 -6.61 -17.95
N GLY A 191 14.29 -7.74 -17.71
CA GLY A 191 12.85 -7.85 -17.83
C GLY A 191 12.25 -6.83 -16.90
N ALA A 192 11.73 -5.74 -17.47
CA ALA A 192 10.90 -4.80 -16.74
C ALA A 192 9.75 -5.62 -16.15
N ARG A 193 9.83 -5.95 -14.85
CA ARG A 193 8.74 -6.60 -14.10
C ARG A 193 7.54 -5.67 -14.22
N GLU A 194 6.58 -6.09 -15.03
CA GLU A 194 5.32 -5.40 -15.22
C GLU A 194 4.71 -5.15 -13.85
N ARG A 195 4.49 -3.88 -13.52
CA ARG A 195 3.99 -3.52 -12.19
C ARG A 195 2.54 -3.94 -12.11
N ALA A 196 2.23 -4.88 -11.22
CA ALA A 196 0.85 -5.25 -10.94
C ALA A 196 0.07 -3.99 -10.52
N THR A 197 -0.99 -3.68 -11.27
CA THR A 197 -1.87 -2.54 -10.96
C THR A 197 -2.96 -2.90 -9.96
N GLY A 198 -3.17 -4.20 -9.72
CA GLY A 198 -4.16 -4.70 -8.78
C GLY A 198 -3.93 -6.14 -8.38
N PHE A 199 -4.75 -6.59 -7.44
CA PHE A 199 -4.84 -8.00 -7.04
C PHE A 199 -6.30 -8.45 -7.08
N LEU A 200 -6.49 -9.74 -7.41
CA LEU A 200 -7.76 -10.46 -7.26
C LEU A 200 -7.55 -11.65 -6.33
N LEU A 201 -8.42 -11.81 -5.36
CA LEU A 201 -8.48 -13.02 -4.55
C LEU A 201 -9.16 -14.12 -5.38
N THR A 202 -8.46 -15.24 -5.56
CA THR A 202 -8.99 -16.38 -6.33
C THR A 202 -10.02 -17.16 -5.50
N GLU A 203 -10.77 -18.08 -6.12
CA GLU A 203 -11.62 -18.98 -5.35
C GLU A 203 -10.83 -19.88 -4.40
N ALA A 204 -9.64 -20.32 -4.80
CA ALA A 204 -8.73 -21.02 -3.91
C ALA A 204 -8.33 -20.15 -2.72
N GLY A 205 -8.05 -18.85 -2.97
CA GLY A 205 -7.79 -17.88 -1.92
C GLY A 205 -8.95 -17.70 -0.97
N LEU A 206 -10.18 -17.60 -1.47
CA LEU A 206 -11.37 -17.51 -0.61
C LEU A 206 -11.50 -18.72 0.31
N ARG A 207 -11.34 -19.94 -0.23
CA ARG A 207 -11.36 -21.18 0.57
C ARG A 207 -10.21 -21.25 1.57
N TRP A 208 -9.03 -20.76 1.20
CA TRP A 208 -7.87 -20.71 2.08
C TRP A 208 -8.12 -19.80 3.29
N PHE A 209 -8.66 -18.59 3.08
CA PHE A 209 -9.02 -17.68 4.17
C PHE A 209 -10.03 -18.30 5.13
N GLU A 210 -11.06 -18.96 4.59
CA GLU A 210 -12.07 -19.64 5.38
C GLU A 210 -11.47 -20.82 6.16
N GLY A 211 -10.69 -21.69 5.51
CA GLY A 211 -10.02 -22.83 6.12
C GLY A 211 -8.97 -22.47 7.17
N SER A 212 -8.34 -21.29 7.03
CA SER A 212 -7.38 -20.77 8.01
C SER A 212 -8.04 -20.02 9.17
N GLY A 213 -9.37 -19.97 9.23
CA GLY A 213 -10.11 -19.24 10.27
C GLY A 213 -10.00 -17.70 10.18
N ILE A 214 -9.57 -17.18 9.03
CA ILE A 214 -9.42 -15.75 8.80
C ILE A 214 -10.72 -15.18 8.23
N ALA A 215 -11.54 -14.55 9.09
CA ALA A 215 -12.85 -14.04 8.72
C ALA A 215 -12.75 -12.88 7.71
N LEU A 216 -13.24 -13.11 6.49
CA LEU A 216 -13.37 -12.08 5.45
C LEU A 216 -14.73 -11.39 5.54
N ASP A 217 -14.71 -10.07 5.70
CA ASP A 217 -15.92 -9.26 5.53
C ASP A 217 -16.21 -9.08 4.03
N ARG A 218 -17.14 -9.87 3.51
CA ARG A 218 -17.59 -9.86 2.11
C ARG A 218 -18.72 -8.85 1.85
N ALA A 219 -19.34 -8.32 2.91
CA ALA A 219 -20.41 -7.33 2.81
C ALA A 219 -19.87 -5.90 2.67
N THR A 220 -18.57 -5.70 2.82
CA THR A 220 -17.93 -4.39 2.69
C THR A 220 -17.99 -3.86 1.26
N ARG A 221 -18.06 -2.54 1.11
CA ARG A 221 -17.89 -1.87 -0.20
C ARG A 221 -16.43 -1.80 -0.68
N ARG A 222 -15.49 -2.30 0.12
CA ARG A 222 -14.07 -2.35 -0.23
C ARG A 222 -13.80 -3.48 -1.22
N PRO A 223 -12.84 -3.31 -2.14
CA PRO A 223 -12.31 -4.44 -2.91
C PRO A 223 -11.83 -5.55 -1.99
N LEU A 224 -12.12 -6.81 -2.32
CA LEU A 224 -11.64 -7.96 -1.54
C LEU A 224 -10.11 -8.00 -1.49
N ALA A 225 -9.46 -7.81 -2.62
CA ALA A 225 -8.02 -7.68 -2.70
C ALA A 225 -7.65 -6.38 -3.45
N ARG A 226 -6.56 -5.76 -3.06
CA ARG A 226 -6.04 -4.53 -3.68
C ARG A 226 -4.52 -4.55 -3.57
N ALA A 227 -3.83 -4.04 -4.59
CA ALA A 227 -2.41 -3.74 -4.49
C ALA A 227 -2.20 -2.39 -3.79
N CYS A 228 -1.31 -2.37 -2.80
CA CYS A 228 -0.80 -1.17 -2.17
C CYS A 228 0.72 -1.14 -2.35
N LEU A 229 1.27 -0.06 -2.88
CA LEU A 229 2.71 0.03 -3.14
C LEU A 229 3.47 0.30 -1.85
N ASP A 230 4.39 -0.60 -1.49
CA ASP A 230 5.26 -0.43 -0.33
C ASP A 230 6.32 0.65 -0.59
N TRP A 231 6.44 1.62 0.32
CA TRP A 231 7.38 2.73 0.16
C TRP A 231 8.84 2.34 0.48
N THR A 232 9.06 1.26 1.25
CA THR A 232 10.41 0.74 1.53
C THR A 232 10.88 -0.24 0.47
N GLU A 233 10.02 -1.21 0.13
CA GLU A 233 10.35 -2.31 -0.77
C GLU A 233 10.11 -1.97 -2.25
N ARG A 234 9.36 -0.88 -2.53
CA ARG A 234 8.97 -0.45 -3.88
C ARG A 234 8.23 -1.54 -4.68
N ARG A 235 7.52 -2.41 -3.98
CA ARG A 235 6.75 -3.53 -4.50
C ARG A 235 5.33 -3.50 -3.96
N PRO A 236 4.34 -4.01 -4.72
CA PRO A 236 2.97 -4.09 -4.25
C PRO A 236 2.82 -5.18 -3.17
N HIS A 237 2.04 -4.88 -2.14
CA HIS A 237 1.61 -5.82 -1.10
C HIS A 237 0.09 -5.84 -0.99
N LEU A 238 -0.45 -6.89 -0.35
CA LEU A 238 -1.89 -7.14 -0.25
C LEU A 238 -2.56 -6.15 0.69
N ALA A 239 -3.50 -5.39 0.16
CA ALA A 239 -4.46 -4.55 0.87
C ALA A 239 -5.90 -5.00 0.56
N GLY A 240 -6.88 -4.15 0.86
CA GLY A 240 -8.29 -4.47 0.71
C GLY A 240 -8.85 -5.22 1.92
N ALA A 241 -10.01 -5.85 1.77
CA ALA A 241 -10.66 -6.58 2.85
C ALA A 241 -9.81 -7.79 3.31
N ALA A 242 -9.17 -8.49 2.38
CA ALA A 242 -8.30 -9.63 2.66
C ALA A 242 -7.03 -9.21 3.41
N GLY A 243 -6.36 -8.12 2.98
CA GLY A 243 -5.20 -7.59 3.69
C GLY A 243 -5.53 -7.16 5.11
N ALA A 244 -6.68 -6.50 5.30
CA ALA A 244 -7.15 -6.08 6.62
C ALA A 244 -7.53 -7.27 7.52
N ALA A 245 -8.20 -8.28 6.96
CA ALA A 245 -8.56 -9.49 7.70
C ALA A 245 -7.33 -10.26 8.17
N LEU A 246 -6.36 -10.45 7.27
CA LEU A 246 -5.10 -11.14 7.58
C LEU A 246 -4.29 -10.38 8.65
N CYS A 247 -4.16 -9.06 8.53
CA CYS A 247 -3.45 -8.24 9.52
C CYS A 247 -4.10 -8.32 10.90
N ARG A 248 -5.43 -8.18 10.96
CA ARG A 248 -6.19 -8.31 12.20
C ARG A 248 -5.99 -9.70 12.81
N HIS A 249 -6.16 -10.76 12.04
CA HIS A 249 -5.96 -12.14 12.50
C HIS A 249 -4.52 -12.34 13.02
N ALA A 250 -3.50 -11.87 12.29
CA ALA A 250 -2.12 -11.99 12.70
C ALA A 250 -1.80 -11.29 14.02
N LEU A 251 -2.47 -10.17 14.30
CA LEU A 251 -2.34 -9.47 15.59
C LEU A 251 -3.14 -10.17 16.70
N ASP A 252 -4.36 -10.58 16.43
CA ASP A 252 -5.27 -11.21 17.42
C ASP A 252 -4.79 -12.61 17.81
N ALA A 253 -4.29 -13.39 16.86
CA ALA A 253 -3.70 -14.73 17.09
C ALA A 253 -2.26 -14.65 17.62
N GLY A 254 -1.70 -13.45 17.80
CA GLY A 254 -0.34 -13.28 18.32
C GLY A 254 0.76 -13.68 17.34
N TRP A 255 0.49 -13.81 16.05
CA TRP A 255 1.53 -14.03 15.02
C TRP A 255 2.45 -12.83 14.91
N CYS A 256 1.89 -11.65 15.11
CA CYS A 256 2.61 -10.38 15.12
C CYS A 256 2.29 -9.60 16.39
N VAL A 257 3.29 -8.87 16.90
CA VAL A 257 3.14 -7.93 18.00
C VAL A 257 3.62 -6.55 17.57
N ARG A 258 2.93 -5.50 18.01
CA ARG A 258 3.38 -4.11 17.75
C ARG A 258 4.63 -3.80 18.55
N ILE A 259 5.55 -3.04 17.96
CA ILE A 259 6.79 -2.62 18.60
C ILE A 259 6.74 -1.10 18.83
N GLY A 260 6.93 -0.70 20.09
CA GLY A 260 6.96 0.73 20.45
C GLY A 260 5.63 1.44 20.21
N THR A 261 5.71 2.71 19.88
CA THR A 261 4.55 3.59 19.66
C THR A 261 4.23 3.79 18.18
N GLU A 262 5.04 3.23 17.29
CA GLU A 262 4.92 3.39 15.85
C GLU A 262 4.21 2.19 15.21
N ARG A 263 4.16 2.18 13.88
CA ARG A 263 3.49 1.14 13.09
C ARG A 263 4.26 -0.17 12.97
N ALA A 264 5.50 -0.22 13.48
CA ALA A 264 6.34 -1.40 13.39
C ALA A 264 5.70 -2.61 14.07
N VAL A 265 5.80 -3.76 13.43
CA VAL A 265 5.39 -5.06 13.98
C VAL A 265 6.56 -6.04 13.93
N LYS A 266 6.59 -6.93 14.90
CA LYS A 266 7.53 -8.04 14.95
C LYS A 266 6.77 -9.35 14.83
N VAL A 267 7.23 -10.24 13.98
CA VAL A 267 6.74 -11.61 13.92
C VAL A 267 7.23 -12.36 15.18
N THR A 268 6.34 -13.09 15.82
CA THR A 268 6.63 -13.92 16.98
C THR A 268 7.03 -15.33 16.54
N ALA A 269 7.56 -16.15 17.45
CA ALA A 269 7.83 -17.55 17.16
C ALA A 269 6.57 -18.31 16.71
N ALA A 270 5.40 -18.03 17.31
CA ALA A 270 4.12 -18.59 16.87
C ALA A 270 3.76 -18.10 15.46
N GLY A 271 4.06 -16.85 15.13
CA GLY A 271 3.85 -16.29 13.79
C GLY A 271 4.79 -16.89 12.75
N GLU A 272 6.07 -17.08 13.08
CA GLU A 272 7.04 -17.77 12.21
C GLU A 272 6.55 -19.17 11.87
N GLN A 273 6.09 -19.92 12.88
CA GLN A 273 5.53 -21.26 12.69
C GLN A 273 4.26 -21.24 11.83
N ALA A 274 3.28 -20.40 12.15
CA ALA A 274 2.02 -20.31 11.41
C ALA A 274 2.24 -19.90 9.94
N LEU A 275 3.12 -18.94 9.68
CA LEU A 275 3.44 -18.49 8.32
C LEU A 275 4.20 -19.56 7.53
N ALA A 276 5.06 -20.34 8.18
CA ALA A 276 5.72 -21.48 7.55
C ALA A 276 4.72 -22.59 7.20
N GLU A 277 3.84 -22.96 8.13
CA GLU A 277 2.84 -24.02 7.92
C GLU A 277 1.77 -23.63 6.87
N LEU A 278 1.27 -22.40 6.91
CA LEU A 278 0.15 -21.97 6.05
C LEU A 278 0.60 -21.45 4.68
N LEU A 279 1.79 -20.90 4.58
CA LEU A 279 2.28 -20.18 3.39
C LEU A 279 3.71 -20.57 2.98
N GLY A 280 4.37 -21.47 3.69
CA GLY A 280 5.74 -21.87 3.37
C GLY A 280 6.78 -20.75 3.51
N ILE A 281 6.51 -19.75 4.35
CA ILE A 281 7.41 -18.61 4.53
C ILE A 281 8.46 -18.94 5.58
N GLU A 282 9.72 -19.04 5.16
CA GLU A 282 10.84 -19.31 6.05
C GLU A 282 11.13 -18.13 6.98
N ALA A 283 11.47 -18.43 8.25
CA ALA A 283 11.73 -17.41 9.28
C ALA A 283 12.85 -16.42 8.88
N GLU A 284 13.83 -16.86 8.08
CA GLU A 284 14.93 -16.02 7.59
C GLU A 284 14.44 -14.91 6.66
N THR A 285 13.37 -15.15 5.90
CA THR A 285 12.75 -14.16 5.02
C THR A 285 12.10 -13.01 5.82
N LEU A 286 11.75 -13.27 7.09
CA LEU A 286 11.03 -12.36 7.98
C LEU A 286 11.95 -11.49 8.86
N ARG A 287 13.26 -11.68 8.83
CA ARG A 287 14.27 -11.02 9.69
C ARG A 287 14.95 -9.78 9.10
#